data_0dd533f6a45a310d74a3c5b12125e169
#
_entry.id   0dd533f6a45a310d74a3c5b12125e169
#
_cell.length_a   1.000
_cell.length_b   1.000
_cell.length_c   1.000
_cell.angle_alpha   90.00
_cell.angle_beta   90.00
_cell.angle_gamma   90.00
#
_symmetry.space_group_name_H-M   'P 1'
#
loop_
_entity.id
_entity.type
_entity.pdbx_description
1 polymer ?
#
loop_
_entity_poly.entity_id
_entity_poly.type
_entity_poly.pdbx_seq_one_letter_code
_entity_poly.pdbx_strand_id
1 'polypeptide(L)'
;MMREDRKRAEQRQKKMARRKREVRRMKRKLYKAGIFAAAGIIVLTVILMLCGSGNAKKSAKKTSSAKTKTETSEETETKTPEEIEAEKVREVLDSDQYKDQLGELYKKNPETKEFILNREKYSDDLLTWLFDHQEALQWVIDYPEQSARSEEELSAQGLQAVDLKDYRIQNHIPVYFQWSEVWGYASYGSENIGMGGCGPTSLSMVATGLTGNTSFTPKYVADMSVNMGYYVDEVGTDWTLMTAGASELGINSAQLTNWSEDTLKSELSAGHPIICSMGPGDFTNQGHFIVLSGLTEEGKVLINDPNSKINSRKKWDLNTIINQMNAAWSFWV
;
A
#
# COMPACT_ATOMS: atom_id res chain seq x y z
N MET A 1 22.35 32.68 -1.73
CA MET A 1 20.97 32.20 -1.43
C MET A 1 20.76 30.76 -1.87
N MET A 2 20.75 30.41 -3.17
CA MET A 2 20.50 29.02 -3.64
C MET A 2 21.42 27.92 -3.05
N ARG A 3 22.70 28.17 -2.77
CA ARG A 3 23.62 27.16 -2.19
C ARG A 3 23.34 26.86 -0.71
N GLU A 4 22.84 27.79 0.06
CA GLU A 4 22.50 27.57 1.48
C GLU A 4 21.17 26.84 1.61
N ASP A 5 20.19 27.14 0.75
CA ASP A 5 18.91 26.47 0.76
C ASP A 5 19.06 25.00 0.36
N ARG A 6 19.92 24.71 -0.63
CA ARG A 6 20.28 23.33 -1.01
C ARG A 6 20.94 22.56 0.14
N LYS A 7 21.87 23.19 0.88
CA LYS A 7 22.50 22.54 2.06
C LYS A 7 21.49 22.29 3.18
N ARG A 8 20.56 23.22 3.41
CA ARG A 8 19.48 23.05 4.40
C ARG A 8 18.52 21.94 4.00
N ALA A 9 18.17 21.82 2.73
CA ALA A 9 17.35 20.73 2.19
C ALA A 9 18.05 19.38 2.40
N GLU A 10 19.34 19.25 1.99
CA GLU A 10 20.13 18.03 2.22
C GLU A 10 20.22 17.63 3.70
N GLN A 11 20.37 18.61 4.60
CA GLN A 11 20.41 18.33 6.04
C GLN A 11 19.06 17.85 6.58
N ARG A 12 17.94 18.43 6.10
CA ARG A 12 16.60 17.98 6.46
C ARG A 12 16.34 16.56 5.93
N GLN A 13 16.74 16.25 4.70
CA GLN A 13 16.64 14.93 4.10
C GLN A 13 17.42 13.88 4.89
N LYS A 14 18.70 14.14 5.22
CA LYS A 14 19.52 13.25 6.06
C LYS A 14 18.89 13.01 7.45
N LYS A 15 18.28 14.05 8.04
CA LYS A 15 17.59 13.94 9.33
C LYS A 15 16.33 13.07 9.22
N MET A 16 15.55 13.22 8.14
CA MET A 16 14.36 12.40 7.90
C MET A 16 14.71 10.93 7.61
N ALA A 17 15.71 10.67 6.77
CA ALA A 17 16.21 9.32 6.50
C ALA A 17 16.68 8.61 7.78
N ARG A 18 17.42 9.35 8.64
CA ARG A 18 17.84 8.83 9.95
C ARG A 18 16.65 8.48 10.84
N ARG A 19 15.63 9.35 10.89
CA ARG A 19 14.39 9.11 11.66
C ARG A 19 13.61 7.90 11.14
N LYS A 20 13.48 7.73 9.80
CA LYS A 20 12.85 6.52 9.21
C LYS A 20 13.63 5.25 9.56
N ARG A 21 14.98 5.26 9.50
CA ARG A 21 15.82 4.12 9.92
C ARG A 21 15.63 3.78 11.42
N GLU A 22 15.51 4.77 12.27
CA GLU A 22 15.27 4.58 13.71
C GLU A 22 13.87 3.99 13.95
N VAL A 23 12.83 4.46 13.22
CA VAL A 23 11.47 3.93 13.31
C VAL A 23 11.41 2.49 12.80
N ARG A 24 12.04 2.16 11.64
CA ARG A 24 12.14 0.78 11.14
C ARG A 24 12.87 -0.13 12.13
N ARG A 25 13.98 0.34 12.75
CA ARG A 25 14.69 -0.40 13.81
C ARG A 25 13.82 -0.62 15.05
N MET A 26 13.03 0.37 15.43
CA MET A 26 12.10 0.28 16.56
C MET A 26 10.95 -0.69 16.26
N LYS A 27 10.36 -0.61 15.07
CA LYS A 27 9.32 -1.57 14.61
C LYS A 27 9.85 -3.01 14.59
N ARG A 28 11.07 -3.25 14.04
CA ARG A 28 11.72 -4.58 14.08
C ARG A 28 11.99 -5.07 15.49
N LYS A 29 12.37 -4.17 16.43
CA LYS A 29 12.55 -4.54 17.85
C LYS A 29 11.22 -4.88 18.53
N LEU A 30 10.16 -4.09 18.28
CA LEU A 30 8.82 -4.33 18.82
C LEU A 30 8.21 -5.62 18.26
N TYR A 31 8.40 -5.88 16.95
CA TYR A 31 7.98 -7.11 16.32
C TYR A 31 8.70 -8.33 16.92
N LYS A 32 10.03 -8.27 17.06
CA LYS A 32 10.80 -9.33 17.75
C LYS A 32 10.37 -9.49 19.21
N ALA A 33 10.16 -8.40 19.94
CA ALA A 33 9.66 -8.46 21.32
C ALA A 33 8.25 -9.04 21.41
N GLY A 34 7.37 -8.74 20.44
CA GLY A 34 6.03 -9.34 20.32
C GLY A 34 6.09 -10.85 20.09
N ILE A 35 6.99 -11.34 19.24
CA ILE A 35 7.21 -12.78 19.02
C ILE A 35 7.70 -13.44 20.30
N PHE A 36 8.63 -12.83 21.03
CA PHE A 36 9.12 -13.38 22.31
C PHE A 36 8.05 -13.38 23.39
N ALA A 37 7.17 -12.37 23.42
CA ALA A 37 6.04 -12.33 24.36
C ALA A 37 5.00 -13.42 24.02
N ALA A 38 4.67 -13.61 22.74
CA ALA A 38 3.75 -14.66 22.29
C ALA A 38 4.33 -16.07 22.55
N ALA A 39 5.61 -16.29 22.25
CA ALA A 39 6.30 -17.54 22.56
C ALA A 39 6.33 -17.81 24.08
N GLY A 40 6.56 -16.79 24.91
CA GLY A 40 6.54 -16.90 26.36
C GLY A 40 5.17 -17.29 26.90
N ILE A 41 4.08 -16.77 26.35
CA ILE A 41 2.71 -17.12 26.73
C ILE A 41 2.39 -18.58 26.34
N ILE A 42 2.81 -19.01 25.13
CA ILE A 42 2.61 -20.40 24.69
C ILE A 42 3.37 -21.37 25.58
N VAL A 43 4.61 -21.09 25.95
CA VAL A 43 5.39 -21.93 26.87
C VAL A 43 4.74 -21.98 28.25
N LEU A 44 4.21 -20.86 28.75
CA LEU A 44 3.54 -20.81 30.05
C LEU A 44 2.23 -21.61 30.04
N THR A 45 1.47 -21.55 28.94
CA THR A 45 0.23 -22.35 28.80
C THR A 45 0.52 -23.84 28.66
N VAL A 46 1.57 -24.25 27.97
CA VAL A 46 2.00 -25.65 27.86
C VAL A 46 2.47 -26.16 29.21
N ILE A 47 3.24 -25.38 29.98
CA ILE A 47 3.68 -25.75 31.34
C ILE A 47 2.47 -25.91 32.29
N LEU A 48 1.48 -25.01 32.22
CA LEU A 48 0.25 -25.12 33.02
C LEU A 48 -0.60 -26.31 32.62
N MET A 49 -0.64 -26.70 31.34
CA MET A 49 -1.34 -27.94 30.91
C MET A 49 -0.62 -29.22 31.33
N LEU A 50 0.72 -29.22 31.38
CA LEU A 50 1.51 -30.37 31.82
C LEU A 50 1.51 -30.53 33.34
N CYS A 51 1.35 -29.48 34.10
CA CYS A 51 1.27 -29.53 35.57
C CYS A 51 -0.15 -29.84 36.11
N GLY A 52 -1.18 -29.78 35.23
CA GLY A 52 -2.58 -30.01 35.61
C GLY A 52 -3.08 -31.47 35.55
N SER A 53 -2.24 -32.45 35.13
CA SER A 53 -2.62 -33.85 34.98
C SER A 53 -2.04 -34.75 36.09
N GLY A 54 -2.58 -34.64 37.27
CA GLY A 54 -2.25 -35.47 38.38
C GLY A 54 -3.50 -36.00 39.10
N ASN A 55 -3.72 -37.29 38.96
CA ASN A 55 -4.59 -38.19 39.78
C ASN A 55 -6.08 -38.32 39.48
N ALA A 56 -6.42 -39.48 38.92
CA ALA A 56 -7.38 -40.39 39.55
C ALA A 56 -7.22 -41.82 39.00
N LYS A 57 -6.80 -42.75 39.90
CA LYS A 57 -6.80 -44.19 39.73
C LYS A 57 -8.21 -44.75 40.00
N LYS A 58 -8.58 -45.80 39.23
CA LYS A 58 -9.20 -47.11 39.63
C LYS A 58 -10.09 -47.56 38.47
N SER A 59 -10.17 -48.78 38.02
CA SER A 59 -9.90 -50.13 38.48
C SER A 59 -10.42 -51.08 37.39
N ALA A 60 -9.78 -52.20 37.24
CA ALA A 60 -9.99 -53.23 36.22
C ALA A 60 -11.35 -53.92 36.26
N LYS A 61 -11.80 -54.42 35.07
CA LYS A 61 -12.36 -55.80 35.01
C LYS A 61 -12.18 -56.38 33.60
N LYS A 62 -11.51 -57.50 33.54
CA LYS A 62 -11.39 -58.42 32.40
C LYS A 62 -12.74 -59.04 32.08
N THR A 63 -13.07 -59.16 30.79
CA THR A 63 -13.73 -60.36 30.27
C THR A 63 -13.33 -60.56 28.82
N SER A 64 -12.87 -61.77 28.53
CA SER A 64 -12.50 -62.27 27.20
C SER A 64 -13.75 -62.70 26.43
N SER A 65 -13.83 -62.49 25.15
CA SER A 65 -14.27 -63.53 24.21
C SER A 65 -14.08 -63.15 22.75
N ALA A 66 -13.43 -64.10 22.05
CA ALA A 66 -13.61 -64.59 20.68
C ALA A 66 -13.60 -63.66 19.47
N LYS A 67 -12.61 -63.94 18.64
CA LYS A 67 -12.42 -63.74 17.21
C LYS A 67 -13.70 -63.63 16.38
N THR A 68 -13.72 -62.57 15.55
CA THR A 68 -14.21 -62.68 14.17
C THR A 68 -13.28 -61.80 13.33
N LYS A 69 -12.58 -62.42 12.38
CA LYS A 69 -11.85 -61.75 11.31
C LYS A 69 -12.91 -61.14 10.37
N THR A 70 -12.97 -59.83 10.33
CA THR A 70 -13.55 -59.13 9.18
C THR A 70 -12.38 -58.39 8.53
N GLU A 71 -12.05 -58.81 7.34
CA GLU A 71 -11.18 -58.10 6.46
C GLU A 71 -11.88 -56.79 6.08
N THR A 72 -11.50 -55.71 6.74
CA THR A 72 -11.87 -54.36 6.26
C THR A 72 -10.90 -54.02 5.15
N SER A 73 -11.37 -54.09 3.91
CA SER A 73 -10.72 -53.43 2.78
C SER A 73 -10.59 -51.96 3.15
N GLU A 74 -9.36 -51.49 3.38
CA GLU A 74 -9.05 -50.07 3.35
C GLU A 74 -9.32 -49.61 1.93
N GLU A 75 -10.52 -49.05 1.67
CA GLU A 75 -10.73 -48.18 0.55
C GLU A 75 -9.82 -46.97 0.75
N THR A 76 -8.69 -46.96 0.05
CA THR A 76 -7.88 -45.79 -0.09
C THR A 76 -8.75 -44.80 -0.85
N GLU A 77 -9.46 -43.90 -0.15
CA GLU A 77 -10.15 -42.78 -0.76
C GLU A 77 -9.09 -41.97 -1.58
N THR A 78 -9.21 -42.14 -2.89
CA THR A 78 -8.35 -41.37 -3.83
C THR A 78 -8.85 -39.94 -3.79
N LYS A 79 -8.08 -39.06 -3.15
CA LYS A 79 -8.39 -37.63 -3.09
C LYS A 79 -8.64 -37.09 -4.48
N THR A 80 -9.63 -36.25 -4.61
CA THR A 80 -9.93 -35.52 -5.87
C THR A 80 -8.79 -34.54 -6.17
N PRO A 81 -8.60 -34.13 -7.44
CA PRO A 81 -7.62 -33.09 -7.79
C PRO A 81 -7.81 -31.79 -6.98
N GLU A 82 -9.05 -31.41 -6.69
CA GLU A 82 -9.38 -30.22 -5.89
C GLU A 82 -8.94 -30.37 -4.41
N GLU A 83 -9.12 -31.56 -3.82
CA GLU A 83 -8.66 -31.84 -2.46
C GLU A 83 -7.14 -31.84 -2.35
N ILE A 84 -6.44 -32.35 -3.37
CA ILE A 84 -4.97 -32.31 -3.43
C ILE A 84 -4.48 -30.88 -3.53
N GLU A 85 -5.11 -30.03 -4.35
CA GLU A 85 -4.75 -28.63 -4.47
C GLU A 85 -5.04 -27.82 -3.19
N ALA A 86 -6.18 -28.06 -2.56
CA ALA A 86 -6.54 -27.43 -1.28
C ALA A 86 -5.55 -27.81 -0.17
N GLU A 87 -5.05 -29.05 -0.16
CA GLU A 87 -4.02 -29.49 0.76
C GLU A 87 -2.70 -28.77 0.53
N LYS A 88 -2.27 -28.65 -0.74
CA LYS A 88 -1.05 -27.89 -1.09
C LYS A 88 -1.14 -26.42 -0.66
N VAL A 89 -2.27 -25.75 -0.90
CA VAL A 89 -2.49 -24.37 -0.44
C VAL A 89 -2.35 -24.30 1.08
N ARG A 90 -2.93 -25.26 1.81
CA ARG A 90 -2.83 -25.31 3.25
C ARG A 90 -1.39 -25.50 3.73
N GLU A 91 -0.63 -26.41 3.09
CA GLU A 91 0.78 -26.64 3.40
C GLU A 91 1.62 -25.38 3.22
N VAL A 92 1.43 -24.63 2.10
CA VAL A 92 2.10 -23.37 1.87
C VAL A 92 1.75 -22.35 2.94
N LEU A 93 0.46 -22.17 3.24
CA LEU A 93 0.00 -21.25 4.28
C LEU A 93 0.57 -21.60 5.65
N ASP A 94 0.52 -22.86 6.07
CA ASP A 94 0.98 -23.29 7.39
C ASP A 94 2.49 -23.12 7.59
N SER A 95 3.27 -23.10 6.49
CA SER A 95 4.72 -22.89 6.51
C SER A 95 5.14 -21.43 6.41
N ASP A 96 4.24 -20.52 6.01
CA ASP A 96 4.58 -19.10 5.77
C ASP A 96 4.47 -18.26 7.04
N GLN A 97 5.37 -17.29 7.18
CA GLN A 97 5.33 -16.32 8.29
C GLN A 97 4.11 -15.40 8.26
N TYR A 98 3.47 -15.23 7.10
CA TYR A 98 2.27 -14.42 6.88
C TYR A 98 0.99 -15.27 6.74
N LYS A 99 0.98 -16.48 7.26
CA LYS A 99 -0.13 -17.44 7.10
C LYS A 99 -1.51 -16.88 7.42
N ASP A 100 -1.60 -16.03 8.45
CA ASP A 100 -2.88 -15.47 8.86
C ASP A 100 -3.39 -14.45 7.83
N GLN A 101 -2.51 -13.54 7.36
CA GLN A 101 -2.86 -12.52 6.37
C GLN A 101 -3.14 -13.15 4.99
N LEU A 102 -2.31 -14.09 4.56
CA LEU A 102 -2.50 -14.84 3.32
C LEU A 102 -3.75 -15.71 3.38
N GLY A 103 -4.01 -16.35 4.51
CA GLY A 103 -5.21 -17.15 4.75
C GLY A 103 -6.49 -16.32 4.68
N GLU A 104 -6.51 -15.12 5.28
CA GLU A 104 -7.63 -14.20 5.18
C GLU A 104 -7.79 -13.64 3.75
N LEU A 105 -6.68 -13.37 3.05
CA LEU A 105 -6.69 -12.97 1.64
C LEU A 105 -7.32 -14.05 0.76
N TYR A 106 -6.86 -15.30 0.90
CA TYR A 106 -7.37 -16.45 0.17
C TYR A 106 -8.85 -16.72 0.44
N LYS A 107 -9.26 -16.63 1.71
CA LYS A 107 -10.66 -16.80 2.13
C LYS A 107 -11.60 -15.77 1.48
N LYS A 108 -11.14 -14.52 1.34
CA LYS A 108 -11.90 -13.44 0.68
C LYS A 108 -11.87 -13.55 -0.84
N ASN A 109 -10.77 -14.05 -1.39
CA ASN A 109 -10.49 -14.10 -2.82
C ASN A 109 -9.95 -15.49 -3.19
N PRO A 110 -10.80 -16.53 -3.33
CA PRO A 110 -10.37 -17.90 -3.62
C PRO A 110 -9.58 -18.05 -4.94
N GLU A 111 -9.75 -17.09 -5.86
CA GLU A 111 -8.99 -16.99 -7.11
C GLU A 111 -7.50 -16.73 -6.89
N THR A 112 -7.08 -16.33 -5.68
CA THR A 112 -5.65 -16.15 -5.32
C THR A 112 -4.91 -17.45 -5.09
N LYS A 113 -5.50 -18.61 -5.37
CA LYS A 113 -4.89 -19.93 -5.20
C LYS A 113 -3.49 -20.01 -5.83
N GLU A 114 -3.36 -19.63 -7.09
CA GLU A 114 -2.09 -19.66 -7.81
C GLU A 114 -1.06 -18.70 -7.21
N PHE A 115 -1.50 -17.56 -6.72
CA PHE A 115 -0.66 -16.62 -5.99
C PHE A 115 -0.07 -17.26 -4.71
N ILE A 116 -0.91 -17.97 -3.93
CA ILE A 116 -0.46 -18.68 -2.73
C ILE A 116 0.51 -19.82 -3.10
N LEU A 117 0.17 -20.64 -4.10
CA LEU A 117 1.01 -21.77 -4.53
C LEU A 117 2.38 -21.33 -5.09
N ASN A 118 2.50 -20.08 -5.55
CA ASN A 118 3.73 -19.48 -6.05
C ASN A 118 4.29 -18.42 -5.11
N ARG A 119 4.07 -18.56 -3.81
CA ARG A 119 4.42 -17.59 -2.76
C ARG A 119 5.87 -17.11 -2.83
N GLU A 120 6.78 -17.99 -3.23
CA GLU A 120 8.22 -17.71 -3.31
C GLU A 120 8.59 -16.68 -4.39
N LYS A 121 7.69 -16.39 -5.33
CA LYS A 121 7.90 -15.36 -6.36
C LYS A 121 7.68 -13.93 -5.84
N TYR A 122 7.12 -13.78 -4.63
CA TYR A 122 6.74 -12.49 -4.05
C TYR A 122 7.59 -12.17 -2.83
N SER A 123 8.27 -11.03 -2.85
CA SER A 123 9.09 -10.59 -1.74
C SER A 123 8.25 -10.23 -0.50
N ASP A 124 8.86 -10.33 0.67
CA ASP A 124 8.18 -9.97 1.92
C ASP A 124 7.78 -8.48 1.98
N ASP A 125 8.57 -7.59 1.35
CA ASP A 125 8.24 -6.17 1.27
C ASP A 125 6.99 -5.95 0.41
N LEU A 126 6.85 -6.66 -0.72
CA LEU A 126 5.69 -6.60 -1.60
C LEU A 126 4.42 -7.12 -0.91
N LEU A 127 4.54 -8.24 -0.18
CA LEU A 127 3.39 -8.78 0.58
C LEU A 127 2.98 -7.88 1.72
N THR A 128 3.95 -7.36 2.48
CA THR A 128 3.65 -6.43 3.58
C THR A 128 2.96 -5.18 3.05
N TRP A 129 3.37 -4.71 1.88
CA TRP A 129 2.71 -3.60 1.20
C TRP A 129 1.28 -3.98 0.76
N LEU A 130 1.09 -5.18 0.17
CA LEU A 130 -0.23 -5.67 -0.26
C LEU A 130 -1.23 -5.75 0.90
N PHE A 131 -0.81 -6.20 2.08
CA PHE A 131 -1.73 -6.33 3.22
C PHE A 131 -2.32 -4.99 3.66
N ASP A 132 -1.58 -3.89 3.47
CA ASP A 132 -2.08 -2.54 3.70
C ASP A 132 -2.85 -1.97 2.47
N HIS A 133 -2.73 -2.60 1.27
CA HIS A 133 -3.24 -2.08 0.00
C HIS A 133 -3.95 -3.17 -0.83
N GLN A 134 -4.91 -3.87 -0.24
CA GLN A 134 -5.59 -5.03 -0.85
C GLN A 134 -6.30 -4.72 -2.18
N GLU A 135 -6.61 -3.46 -2.46
CA GLU A 135 -7.18 -3.04 -3.75
C GLU A 135 -6.21 -3.21 -4.93
N ALA A 136 -4.91 -3.32 -4.66
CA ALA A 136 -3.86 -3.56 -5.65
C ALA A 136 -3.53 -5.05 -5.86
N LEU A 137 -4.38 -5.97 -5.37
CA LEU A 137 -4.12 -7.41 -5.40
C LEU A 137 -3.73 -7.91 -6.80
N GLN A 138 -4.46 -7.55 -7.85
CA GLN A 138 -4.15 -7.99 -9.20
C GLN A 138 -2.79 -7.48 -9.68
N TRP A 139 -2.45 -6.23 -9.38
CA TRP A 139 -1.13 -5.66 -9.68
C TRP A 139 0.00 -6.45 -9.00
N VAL A 140 -0.22 -6.91 -7.75
CA VAL A 140 0.75 -7.76 -7.05
C VAL A 140 0.83 -9.15 -7.64
N ILE A 141 -0.30 -9.77 -8.02
CA ILE A 141 -0.33 -11.08 -8.69
C ILE A 141 0.50 -11.04 -9.98
N ASP A 142 0.36 -9.99 -10.77
CA ASP A 142 1.06 -9.83 -12.05
C ASP A 142 2.52 -9.37 -11.90
N TYR A 143 2.92 -8.98 -10.70
CA TYR A 143 4.24 -8.39 -10.43
C TYR A 143 5.42 -9.23 -10.92
N PRO A 144 5.49 -10.58 -10.72
CA PRO A 144 6.63 -11.38 -11.17
C PRO A 144 6.81 -11.35 -12.68
N GLU A 145 5.72 -11.34 -13.45
CA GLU A 145 5.77 -11.27 -14.90
C GLU A 145 6.13 -9.86 -15.37
N GLN A 146 5.46 -8.86 -14.86
CA GLN A 146 5.64 -7.48 -15.27
C GLN A 146 7.01 -6.92 -14.88
N SER A 147 7.52 -7.27 -13.70
CA SER A 147 8.85 -6.85 -13.24
C SER A 147 10.01 -7.53 -13.98
N ALA A 148 9.74 -8.59 -14.76
CA ALA A 148 10.70 -9.22 -15.65
C ALA A 148 10.90 -8.46 -16.97
N ARG A 149 10.02 -7.51 -17.30
CA ARG A 149 10.14 -6.63 -18.47
C ARG A 149 11.28 -5.63 -18.28
N SER A 150 11.84 -5.16 -19.36
CA SER A 150 12.88 -4.12 -19.28
C SER A 150 12.32 -2.77 -18.80
N GLU A 151 13.14 -1.99 -18.09
CA GLU A 151 12.75 -0.63 -17.69
C GLU A 151 12.44 0.26 -18.90
N GLU A 152 13.06 0.01 -20.04
CA GLU A 152 12.78 0.73 -21.29
C GLU A 152 11.35 0.49 -21.78
N GLU A 153 10.86 -0.76 -21.75
CA GLU A 153 9.49 -1.13 -22.13
C GLU A 153 8.47 -0.56 -21.15
N LEU A 154 8.72 -0.68 -19.84
CA LEU A 154 7.85 -0.14 -18.79
C LEU A 154 7.77 1.39 -18.85
N SER A 155 8.91 2.05 -19.06
CA SER A 155 8.99 3.51 -19.23
C SER A 155 8.27 3.96 -20.49
N ALA A 156 8.52 3.32 -21.64
CA ALA A 156 7.87 3.67 -22.88
C ALA A 156 6.33 3.57 -22.78
N GLN A 157 5.83 2.56 -22.09
CA GLN A 157 4.40 2.40 -21.81
C GLN A 157 3.87 3.52 -20.91
N GLY A 158 4.56 3.78 -19.80
CA GLY A 158 4.12 4.74 -18.77
C GLY A 158 4.21 6.22 -19.23
N LEU A 159 5.01 6.51 -20.23
CA LEU A 159 5.18 7.86 -20.84
C LEU A 159 4.15 8.16 -21.94
N GLN A 160 3.36 7.19 -22.38
CA GLN A 160 2.32 7.44 -23.39
C GLN A 160 1.23 8.35 -22.82
N ALA A 161 0.84 9.36 -23.62
CA ALA A 161 -0.28 10.22 -23.26
C ALA A 161 -1.56 9.39 -23.08
N VAL A 162 -2.30 9.67 -22.02
CA VAL A 162 -3.52 8.91 -21.69
C VAL A 162 -4.75 9.46 -22.41
N ASP A 163 -5.73 8.62 -22.71
CA ASP A 163 -7.07 9.08 -23.07
C ASP A 163 -7.89 9.25 -21.79
N LEU A 164 -8.29 10.49 -21.50
CA LEU A 164 -9.07 10.78 -20.29
C LEU A 164 -10.43 10.09 -20.22
N LYS A 165 -10.93 9.55 -21.35
CA LYS A 165 -12.15 8.75 -21.35
C LYS A 165 -12.02 7.44 -20.57
N ASP A 166 -10.79 6.92 -20.43
CA ASP A 166 -10.49 5.70 -19.71
C ASP A 166 -10.41 5.90 -18.19
N TYR A 167 -10.49 7.15 -17.74
CA TYR A 167 -10.32 7.52 -16.34
C TYR A 167 -11.55 8.20 -15.77
N ARG A 168 -11.80 7.92 -14.49
CA ARG A 168 -12.78 8.70 -13.74
C ARG A 168 -12.28 10.13 -13.58
N ILE A 169 -13.16 11.09 -13.81
CA ILE A 169 -12.87 12.52 -13.58
C ILE A 169 -13.67 13.00 -12.38
N GLN A 170 -13.03 13.67 -11.44
CA GLN A 170 -13.68 14.35 -10.32
C GLN A 170 -13.33 15.84 -10.35
N ASN A 171 -14.32 16.69 -10.54
CA ASN A 171 -14.15 18.13 -10.64
C ASN A 171 -12.96 18.53 -11.56
N HIS A 172 -12.98 18.03 -12.79
CA HIS A 172 -11.94 18.21 -13.84
C HIS A 172 -10.59 17.51 -13.57
N ILE A 173 -10.35 16.92 -12.39
CA ILE A 173 -9.12 16.22 -12.06
C ILE A 173 -9.30 14.72 -12.34
N PRO A 174 -8.46 14.08 -13.18
CA PRO A 174 -8.51 12.64 -13.41
C PRO A 174 -8.09 11.88 -12.15
N VAL A 175 -8.63 10.68 -11.97
CA VAL A 175 -8.25 9.77 -10.87
C VAL A 175 -7.27 8.75 -11.42
N TYR A 176 -6.00 8.88 -11.05
CA TYR A 176 -4.95 7.92 -11.38
C TYR A 176 -4.58 7.10 -10.15
N PHE A 177 -4.36 5.79 -10.35
CA PHE A 177 -3.84 4.93 -9.30
C PHE A 177 -2.36 4.68 -9.54
N GLN A 178 -1.53 4.85 -8.51
CA GLN A 178 -0.08 4.66 -8.60
C GLN A 178 0.29 3.23 -9.03
N TRP A 179 -0.53 2.25 -8.66
CA TRP A 179 -0.39 0.84 -9.02
C TRP A 179 -1.14 0.47 -10.33
N SER A 180 -1.46 1.42 -11.21
CA SER A 180 -1.95 1.10 -12.55
C SER A 180 -0.91 0.26 -13.32
N GLU A 181 -1.38 -0.74 -14.07
CA GLU A 181 -0.54 -1.56 -14.95
C GLU A 181 0.23 -0.73 -16.00
N VAL A 182 -0.27 0.47 -16.31
CA VAL A 182 0.34 1.35 -17.33
C VAL A 182 1.70 1.90 -16.87
N TRP A 183 1.85 2.22 -15.57
CA TRP A 183 3.06 2.86 -15.04
C TRP A 183 3.55 2.27 -13.70
N GLY A 184 2.71 1.50 -13.00
CA GLY A 184 2.99 1.08 -11.62
C GLY A 184 4.23 0.21 -11.47
N TYR A 185 4.60 -0.56 -12.49
CA TYR A 185 5.80 -1.41 -12.48
C TYR A 185 7.09 -0.65 -12.83
N ALA A 186 6.99 0.51 -13.48
CA ALA A 186 8.13 1.32 -13.84
C ALA A 186 8.80 1.94 -12.60
N SER A 187 10.11 2.18 -12.69
CA SER A 187 10.93 2.66 -11.57
C SER A 187 10.55 4.07 -11.10
N TYR A 188 10.68 4.28 -9.80
CA TYR A 188 10.69 5.58 -9.13
C TYR A 188 11.78 5.58 -8.07
N GLY A 189 12.97 5.97 -8.46
CA GLY A 189 14.18 5.87 -7.63
C GLY A 189 14.56 4.42 -7.34
N SER A 190 14.68 4.05 -6.09
CA SER A 190 14.96 2.67 -5.66
C SER A 190 13.70 1.79 -5.49
N GLU A 191 12.52 2.36 -5.73
CA GLU A 191 11.23 1.66 -5.67
C GLU A 191 10.59 1.68 -7.08
N ASN A 192 9.36 1.20 -7.21
CA ASN A 192 8.51 1.41 -8.37
C ASN A 192 7.39 2.41 -8.05
N ILE A 193 6.74 2.91 -9.10
CA ILE A 193 5.65 3.88 -8.96
C ILE A 193 4.49 3.27 -8.16
N GLY A 194 4.19 1.99 -8.35
CA GLY A 194 3.10 1.30 -7.66
C GLY A 194 3.23 1.32 -6.15
N MET A 195 4.44 1.20 -5.62
CA MET A 195 4.68 1.18 -4.17
C MET A 195 5.01 2.56 -3.59
N GLY A 196 5.80 3.39 -4.28
CA GLY A 196 6.34 4.66 -3.76
C GLY A 196 5.81 5.92 -4.43
N GLY A 197 5.02 5.81 -5.51
CA GLY A 197 4.69 6.90 -6.42
C GLY A 197 3.48 7.77 -6.05
N CYS A 198 3.02 7.79 -4.80
CA CYS A 198 1.85 8.60 -4.42
C CYS A 198 2.04 10.10 -4.69
N GLY A 199 3.25 10.65 -4.46
CA GLY A 199 3.56 12.06 -4.73
C GLY A 199 3.49 12.42 -6.21
N PRO A 200 4.29 11.78 -7.09
CA PRO A 200 4.24 12.06 -8.51
C PRO A 200 2.88 11.75 -9.13
N THR A 201 2.16 10.72 -8.69
CA THR A 201 0.80 10.43 -9.16
C THR A 201 -0.18 11.54 -8.78
N SER A 202 -0.10 12.05 -7.54
CA SER A 202 -0.94 13.17 -7.11
C SER A 202 -0.68 14.44 -7.92
N LEU A 203 0.60 14.78 -8.14
CA LEU A 203 0.93 15.95 -8.94
C LEU A 203 0.55 15.77 -10.43
N SER A 204 0.72 14.57 -10.98
CA SER A 204 0.26 14.21 -12.33
C SER A 204 -1.24 14.44 -12.51
N MET A 205 -2.07 13.98 -11.57
CA MET A 205 -3.53 14.22 -11.59
C MET A 205 -3.86 15.70 -11.64
N VAL A 206 -3.24 16.51 -10.76
CA VAL A 206 -3.48 17.94 -10.67
C VAL A 206 -3.00 18.67 -11.94
N ALA A 207 -1.78 18.38 -12.41
CA ALA A 207 -1.23 19.02 -13.59
C ALA A 207 -2.05 18.68 -14.85
N THR A 208 -2.44 17.42 -15.02
CA THR A 208 -3.32 17.00 -16.13
C THR A 208 -4.67 17.71 -16.07
N GLY A 209 -5.28 17.76 -14.88
CA GLY A 209 -6.59 18.37 -14.69
C GLY A 209 -6.60 19.88 -14.96
N LEU A 210 -5.58 20.60 -14.53
CA LEU A 210 -5.48 22.04 -14.68
C LEU A 210 -5.07 22.47 -16.09
N THR A 211 -4.18 21.71 -16.75
CA THR A 211 -3.62 22.11 -18.07
C THR A 211 -4.29 21.40 -19.24
N GLY A 212 -4.98 20.29 -19.03
CA GLY A 212 -5.47 19.41 -20.08
C GLY A 212 -4.37 18.59 -20.77
N ASN A 213 -3.11 18.67 -20.31
CA ASN A 213 -2.00 17.95 -20.92
C ASN A 213 -1.93 16.49 -20.42
N THR A 214 -2.41 15.58 -21.24
CA THR A 214 -2.47 14.14 -20.93
C THR A 214 -1.13 13.41 -20.98
N SER A 215 -0.05 14.11 -21.41
CA SER A 215 1.32 13.59 -21.35
C SER A 215 1.96 13.74 -19.96
N PHE A 216 1.34 14.46 -19.04
CA PHE A 216 1.78 14.54 -17.66
C PHE A 216 1.37 13.28 -16.88
N THR A 217 1.77 12.11 -17.36
CA THR A 217 1.49 10.83 -16.72
C THR A 217 2.22 10.70 -15.38
N PRO A 218 1.79 9.79 -14.49
CA PRO A 218 2.54 9.47 -13.27
C PRO A 218 4.00 9.10 -13.54
N LYS A 219 4.29 8.37 -14.64
CA LYS A 219 5.68 8.04 -15.03
C LYS A 219 6.47 9.27 -15.42
N TYR A 220 5.88 10.18 -16.21
CA TYR A 220 6.53 11.43 -16.58
C TYR A 220 6.93 12.25 -15.35
N VAL A 221 5.99 12.42 -14.41
CA VAL A 221 6.23 13.19 -13.18
C VAL A 221 7.22 12.47 -12.25
N ALA A 222 7.19 11.12 -12.20
CA ALA A 222 8.15 10.33 -11.45
C ALA A 222 9.58 10.50 -11.98
N ASP A 223 9.77 10.44 -13.30
CA ASP A 223 11.07 10.67 -13.94
C ASP A 223 11.58 12.09 -13.70
N MET A 224 10.72 13.09 -13.89
CA MET A 224 11.05 14.47 -13.57
C MET A 224 11.48 14.62 -12.11
N SER A 225 10.73 13.99 -11.17
CA SER A 225 11.03 14.03 -9.74
C SER A 225 12.40 13.45 -9.41
N VAL A 226 12.76 12.32 -10.01
CA VAL A 226 14.08 11.68 -9.83
C VAL A 226 15.18 12.55 -10.44
N ASN A 227 15.02 12.98 -11.69
CA ASN A 227 16.02 13.73 -12.44
C ASN A 227 16.34 15.11 -11.82
N MET A 228 15.34 15.73 -11.19
CA MET A 228 15.48 17.03 -10.53
C MET A 228 15.81 16.93 -9.03
N GLY A 229 15.96 15.72 -8.51
CA GLY A 229 16.35 15.48 -7.10
C GLY A 229 15.19 15.67 -6.09
N TYR A 230 13.95 15.52 -6.53
CA TYR A 230 12.76 15.53 -5.65
C TYR A 230 12.38 14.13 -5.15
N TYR A 231 13.13 13.10 -5.53
CA TYR A 231 13.09 11.78 -4.92
C TYR A 231 14.24 11.63 -3.92
N VAL A 232 13.94 11.05 -2.78
CA VAL A 232 14.92 10.78 -1.72
C VAL A 232 14.86 9.32 -1.35
N ASP A 233 15.97 8.63 -1.55
CA ASP A 233 16.07 7.21 -1.25
C ASP A 233 15.66 6.89 0.19
N GLU A 234 14.92 5.80 0.38
CA GLU A 234 14.33 5.37 1.66
C GLU A 234 13.31 6.37 2.29
N VAL A 235 13.06 7.53 1.68
CA VAL A 235 12.10 8.55 2.17
C VAL A 235 10.90 8.68 1.23
N GLY A 236 11.15 8.58 -0.07
CA GLY A 236 10.18 8.78 -1.14
C GLY A 236 10.19 10.22 -1.68
N THR A 237 9.03 10.79 -1.97
CA THR A 237 8.89 12.11 -2.57
C THR A 237 9.26 13.23 -1.59
N ASP A 238 10.18 14.12 -1.99
CA ASP A 238 10.42 15.38 -1.29
C ASP A 238 9.30 16.39 -1.58
N TRP A 239 8.95 17.18 -0.58
CA TRP A 239 7.86 18.15 -0.70
C TRP A 239 8.12 19.27 -1.72
N THR A 240 9.37 19.47 -2.11
CA THR A 240 9.76 20.42 -3.17
C THR A 240 9.13 20.07 -4.52
N LEU A 241 8.76 18.78 -4.72
CA LEU A 241 7.99 18.37 -5.90
C LEU A 241 6.66 19.14 -6.00
N MET A 242 6.02 19.47 -4.87
CA MET A 242 4.73 20.16 -4.84
C MET A 242 4.86 21.68 -5.13
N THR A 243 6.08 22.21 -5.17
CA THR A 243 6.34 23.62 -5.46
C THR A 243 7.20 23.79 -6.73
N ALA A 244 8.50 23.53 -6.65
CA ALA A 244 9.37 23.64 -7.82
C ALA A 244 8.98 22.65 -8.93
N GLY A 245 8.62 21.40 -8.58
CA GLY A 245 8.14 20.42 -9.56
C GLY A 245 6.83 20.83 -10.23
N ALA A 246 5.91 21.45 -9.53
CA ALA A 246 4.67 22.00 -10.11
C ALA A 246 4.98 23.11 -11.14
N SER A 247 5.94 23.97 -10.83
CA SER A 247 6.38 25.03 -11.75
C SER A 247 6.96 24.48 -13.05
N GLU A 248 7.67 23.34 -13.02
CA GLU A 248 8.18 22.66 -14.23
C GLU A 248 7.05 22.13 -15.13
N LEU A 249 5.87 21.86 -14.55
CA LEU A 249 4.67 21.44 -15.29
C LEU A 249 3.81 22.65 -15.75
N GLY A 250 4.29 23.87 -15.54
CA GLY A 250 3.60 25.09 -15.93
C GLY A 250 2.38 25.44 -15.08
N ILE A 251 2.29 24.89 -13.84
CA ILE A 251 1.24 25.22 -12.89
C ILE A 251 1.81 25.96 -11.68
N ASN A 252 1.04 26.90 -11.15
CA ASN A 252 1.37 27.58 -9.91
C ASN A 252 1.02 26.76 -8.70
N SER A 253 1.73 26.95 -7.59
CA SER A 253 1.40 26.32 -6.32
C SER A 253 1.81 27.19 -5.14
N ALA A 254 1.09 27.04 -4.03
CA ALA A 254 1.43 27.66 -2.76
C ALA A 254 1.24 26.65 -1.62
N GLN A 255 2.22 26.56 -0.72
CA GLN A 255 2.05 25.82 0.51
C GLN A 255 1.11 26.59 1.44
N LEU A 256 0.05 25.93 1.88
CA LEU A 256 -0.90 26.50 2.83
C LEU A 256 -0.28 26.47 4.23
N THR A 257 -0.13 27.66 4.84
CA THR A 257 0.40 27.80 6.21
C THR A 257 -0.70 27.69 7.27
N ASN A 258 -1.94 27.92 6.85
CA ASN A 258 -3.15 27.71 7.63
C ASN A 258 -4.11 26.84 6.81
N TRP A 259 -4.50 25.69 7.33
CA TRP A 259 -5.46 24.78 6.70
C TRP A 259 -6.72 24.59 7.53
N SER A 260 -7.28 25.70 8.01
CA SER A 260 -8.64 25.66 8.57
C SER A 260 -9.65 25.19 7.53
N GLU A 261 -10.80 24.72 8.01
CA GLU A 261 -11.89 24.29 7.12
C GLU A 261 -12.28 25.39 6.11
N ASP A 262 -12.36 26.65 6.57
CA ASP A 262 -12.69 27.79 5.71
C ASP A 262 -11.64 28.05 4.64
N THR A 263 -10.35 27.94 4.98
CA THR A 263 -9.25 28.12 4.01
C THR A 263 -9.33 27.06 2.91
N LEU A 264 -9.47 25.77 3.28
CA LEU A 264 -9.53 24.69 2.29
C LEU A 264 -10.80 24.78 1.44
N LYS A 265 -11.94 25.14 2.02
CA LYS A 265 -13.19 25.38 1.26
C LYS A 265 -13.06 26.54 0.30
N SER A 266 -12.40 27.62 0.70
CA SER A 266 -12.16 28.78 -0.17
C SER A 266 -11.32 28.38 -1.39
N GLU A 267 -10.20 27.69 -1.19
CA GLU A 267 -9.34 27.21 -2.29
C GLU A 267 -10.11 26.28 -3.24
N LEU A 268 -10.79 25.26 -2.70
CA LEU A 268 -11.54 24.32 -3.52
C LEU A 268 -12.70 24.99 -4.28
N SER A 269 -13.35 25.98 -3.67
CA SER A 269 -14.43 26.75 -4.30
C SER A 269 -13.91 27.68 -5.39
N ALA A 270 -12.66 28.14 -5.30
CA ALA A 270 -11.97 28.87 -6.35
C ALA A 270 -11.52 28.00 -7.54
N GLY A 271 -11.73 26.69 -7.45
CA GLY A 271 -11.28 25.72 -8.46
C GLY A 271 -9.82 25.30 -8.30
N HIS A 272 -9.20 25.57 -7.16
CA HIS A 272 -7.83 25.22 -6.85
C HIS A 272 -7.81 23.85 -6.15
N PRO A 273 -7.39 22.76 -6.83
CA PRO A 273 -7.17 21.47 -6.17
C PRO A 273 -6.05 21.57 -5.13
N ILE A 274 -6.12 20.73 -4.11
CA ILE A 274 -5.15 20.75 -3.02
C ILE A 274 -4.49 19.38 -2.92
N ILE A 275 -3.16 19.30 -2.89
CA ILE A 275 -2.45 18.07 -2.53
C ILE A 275 -2.13 18.14 -1.04
N CYS A 276 -2.51 17.09 -0.31
CA CYS A 276 -2.23 16.94 1.12
C CYS A 276 -1.19 15.84 1.36
N SER A 277 -0.19 16.13 2.19
CA SER A 277 0.67 15.11 2.80
C SER A 277 0.00 14.61 4.06
N MET A 278 -0.40 13.34 4.08
CA MET A 278 -1.13 12.71 5.17
C MET A 278 -0.17 12.01 6.14
N GLY A 279 -0.48 12.05 7.42
CA GLY A 279 0.09 11.22 8.47
C GLY A 279 -0.74 9.95 8.71
N PRO A 280 -0.37 9.15 9.74
CA PRO A 280 -1.12 7.94 10.10
C PRO A 280 -2.59 8.22 10.42
N GLY A 281 -3.49 7.41 9.84
CA GLY A 281 -4.93 7.54 9.99
C GLY A 281 -5.69 6.75 8.94
N ASP A 282 -6.80 7.29 8.45
CA ASP A 282 -7.68 6.63 7.47
C ASP A 282 -7.02 6.41 6.09
N PHE A 283 -5.98 7.19 5.75
CA PHE A 283 -5.36 7.18 4.42
C PHE A 283 -4.05 6.42 4.36
N THR A 284 -3.40 6.22 5.51
CA THR A 284 -2.07 5.58 5.55
C THR A 284 -1.66 5.23 6.98
N ASN A 285 -0.80 4.22 7.12
CA ASN A 285 -0.13 3.88 8.38
C ASN A 285 1.22 4.61 8.55
N GLN A 286 1.72 5.33 7.53
CA GLN A 286 3.05 5.96 7.55
C GLN A 286 3.03 7.40 7.06
N GLY A 287 2.92 7.60 5.75
CA GLY A 287 2.88 8.87 5.04
C GLY A 287 2.32 8.63 3.65
N HIS A 288 1.52 9.56 3.14
CA HIS A 288 0.85 9.42 1.87
C HIS A 288 0.53 10.80 1.28
N PHE A 289 0.28 10.86 -0.03
CA PHE A 289 -0.24 12.04 -0.69
C PHE A 289 -1.61 11.73 -1.28
N ILE A 290 -2.56 12.64 -1.05
CA ILE A 290 -3.89 12.60 -1.65
C ILE A 290 -4.22 13.96 -2.27
N VAL A 291 -5.15 13.98 -3.24
CA VAL A 291 -5.63 15.22 -3.87
C VAL A 291 -7.04 15.50 -3.37
N LEU A 292 -7.30 16.69 -2.87
CA LEU A 292 -8.64 17.22 -2.70
C LEU A 292 -9.03 17.88 -4.03
N SER A 293 -9.98 17.28 -4.73
CA SER A 293 -10.35 17.72 -6.09
C SER A 293 -11.51 18.70 -6.13
N GLY A 294 -12.32 18.78 -5.07
CA GLY A 294 -13.47 19.68 -5.01
C GLY A 294 -14.40 19.41 -3.83
N LEU A 295 -15.53 20.09 -3.82
CA LEU A 295 -16.59 19.98 -2.82
C LEU A 295 -17.87 19.44 -3.46
N THR A 296 -18.66 18.72 -2.68
CA THR A 296 -20.04 18.41 -3.01
C THR A 296 -20.97 19.58 -2.59
N GLU A 297 -22.21 19.57 -3.06
CA GLU A 297 -23.23 20.55 -2.65
C GLU A 297 -23.47 20.55 -1.12
N GLU A 298 -23.30 19.38 -0.47
CA GLU A 298 -23.41 19.22 0.97
C GLU A 298 -22.14 19.62 1.74
N GLY A 299 -21.13 20.15 1.04
CA GLY A 299 -19.85 20.59 1.64
C GLY A 299 -18.89 19.46 2.03
N LYS A 300 -19.13 18.23 1.57
CA LYS A 300 -18.17 17.13 1.69
C LYS A 300 -17.06 17.28 0.65
N VAL A 301 -15.90 16.73 0.96
CA VAL A 301 -14.74 16.77 0.07
C VAL A 301 -14.72 15.56 -0.86
N LEU A 302 -14.48 15.83 -2.14
CA LEU A 302 -14.12 14.83 -3.14
C LEU A 302 -12.59 14.70 -3.15
N ILE A 303 -12.09 13.47 -3.02
CA ILE A 303 -10.66 13.20 -3.04
C ILE A 303 -10.29 12.26 -4.19
N ASN A 304 -9.07 12.42 -4.72
CA ASN A 304 -8.42 11.43 -5.56
C ASN A 304 -7.25 10.87 -4.74
N ASP A 305 -7.43 9.66 -4.24
CA ASP A 305 -6.39 8.91 -3.51
C ASP A 305 -5.67 8.02 -4.51
N PRO A 306 -4.37 8.25 -4.79
CA PRO A 306 -3.62 7.45 -5.76
C PRO A 306 -3.44 6.00 -5.35
N ASN A 307 -3.78 5.64 -4.11
CA ASN A 307 -3.60 4.29 -3.60
C ASN A 307 -4.92 3.59 -3.22
N SER A 308 -6.07 4.27 -3.31
CA SER A 308 -7.36 3.67 -2.96
C SER A 308 -8.51 4.12 -3.84
N LYS A 309 -9.13 3.15 -4.54
CA LYS A 309 -10.39 3.32 -5.25
C LYS A 309 -11.55 3.60 -4.29
N ILE A 310 -11.52 2.95 -3.11
CA ILE A 310 -12.55 3.09 -2.07
C ILE A 310 -12.53 4.52 -1.55
N ASN A 311 -11.37 5.02 -1.14
CA ASN A 311 -11.22 6.39 -0.64
C ASN A 311 -11.63 7.41 -1.70
N SER A 312 -11.24 7.20 -2.97
CA SER A 312 -11.57 8.08 -4.09
C SER A 312 -13.06 8.11 -4.46
N ARG A 313 -13.85 7.14 -3.99
CA ARG A 313 -15.31 7.10 -4.22
C ARG A 313 -16.12 7.63 -3.04
N LYS A 314 -15.54 7.65 -1.87
CA LYS A 314 -16.16 8.13 -0.64
C LYS A 314 -16.15 9.66 -0.63
N LYS A 315 -17.23 10.26 -0.10
CA LYS A 315 -17.30 11.69 0.22
C LYS A 315 -16.83 11.88 1.66
N TRP A 316 -15.85 12.74 1.88
CA TRP A 316 -15.17 12.88 3.16
C TRP A 316 -15.59 14.14 3.92
N ASP A 317 -15.55 14.07 5.25
CA ASP A 317 -15.59 15.24 6.11
C ASP A 317 -14.21 15.93 6.08
N LEU A 318 -14.21 17.25 5.85
CA LEU A 318 -12.98 18.02 5.76
C LEU A 318 -12.16 17.96 7.06
N ASN A 319 -12.83 17.95 8.21
CA ASN A 319 -12.18 17.82 9.51
C ASN A 319 -11.47 16.46 9.70
N THR A 320 -11.97 15.38 9.11
CA THR A 320 -11.26 14.08 9.10
C THR A 320 -9.91 14.21 8.40
N ILE A 321 -9.87 14.93 7.28
CA ILE A 321 -8.64 15.15 6.52
C ILE A 321 -7.69 16.09 7.28
N ILE A 322 -8.21 17.24 7.78
CA ILE A 322 -7.44 18.25 8.53
C ILE A 322 -6.71 17.62 9.70
N ASN A 323 -7.38 16.76 10.46
CA ASN A 323 -6.80 16.14 11.64
C ASN A 323 -5.69 15.12 11.37
N GLN A 324 -5.52 14.71 10.10
CA GLN A 324 -4.55 13.68 9.71
C GLN A 324 -3.47 14.20 8.75
N MET A 325 -3.56 15.47 8.29
CA MET A 325 -2.57 15.99 7.36
C MET A 325 -1.40 16.67 8.06
N ASN A 326 -0.22 16.58 7.44
CA ASN A 326 1.02 17.19 7.89
C ASN A 326 1.36 18.47 7.13
N ALA A 327 0.88 18.60 5.88
CA ALA A 327 1.08 19.74 5.01
C ALA A 327 0.06 19.71 3.85
N ALA A 328 -0.18 20.86 3.25
CA ALA A 328 -1.05 21.02 2.10
C ALA A 328 -0.50 22.08 1.12
N TRP A 329 -0.78 21.88 -0.16
CA TRP A 329 -0.45 22.83 -1.24
C TRP A 329 -1.67 23.00 -2.12
N SER A 330 -1.98 24.24 -2.44
CA SER A 330 -3.02 24.64 -3.39
C SER A 330 -2.38 24.87 -4.76
N PHE A 331 -3.10 24.58 -5.86
CA PHE A 331 -2.61 24.66 -7.24
C PHE A 331 -3.58 25.39 -8.16
N TRP A 332 -3.01 26.13 -9.15
CA TRP A 332 -3.80 26.85 -10.18
C TRP A 332 -2.95 27.10 -11.45
N VAL A 333 -3.58 27.50 -12.54
CA VAL A 333 -2.95 27.96 -13.79
C VAL A 333 -2.98 29.48 -13.91
#